data_ff07eac53eb88335fe818c0fdab296e3
#
_entry.id   ff07eac53eb88335fe818c0fdab296e3
#
_cell.length_a   1.000
_cell.length_b   1.000
_cell.length_c   1.000
_cell.angle_alpha   90.00
_cell.angle_beta   90.00
_cell.angle_gamma   90.00
#
_symmetry.space_group_name_H-M   'P 1'
#
loop_
_entity.id
_entity.type
_entity.pdbx_description
1 polymer ?
#
loop_
_entity_poly.entity_id
_entity_poly.type
_entity_poly.pdbx_seq_one_letter_code
_entity_poly.pdbx_strand_id
1 'polypeptide(L)'
;TGPISSVSAGHYVHNLLEQALHALGVEFPISAKWFAVIFALAVTAYFYWLNIKGIEESSDKALKIMIVTGVMVAMLVVWSALTIYVRRSPLPPFELQLSDHALGWLKDVPWVKTFSLAVFFVAFGHSLLAMSGEETLAQVYREIQAPKHKNLVRASWVIFAFSFTFTGLCSLAAVMIVPDDVRKAAGENLLNALVMHLVGPTGLKLAMTAFVVGVGALILSGAVNTSIIGSNGVLNRVAEDGILDDWFRHPHRRFGTTYRIITLIAVLQACVIVASRGEVTILGEAYAFGVVWSFAFMALSMFILRFKYRGERTWKVPFNIRFGNVELPIGLGFVTLILVGVAITNLLTKQLATISGISFTTAFFVLFSVSEYLTNRKRARANLQHEHKEKFVLDRKSELSANILDLEPDRTRVLVPVRDPNNLI
;
A
#
# COMPACT_ATOMS: atom_id res chain seq x y z
N THR A 1 -1.41 0.45 5.45
CA THR A 1 -0.10 1.10 5.14
C THR A 1 0.22 2.21 6.15
N GLY A 2 -0.70 3.17 6.41
CA GLY A 2 -0.45 4.33 7.28
C GLY A 2 0.10 3.98 8.67
N PRO A 3 -0.58 3.15 9.46
CA PRO A 3 -0.12 2.78 10.80
C PRO A 3 1.27 2.13 10.82
N ILE A 4 1.54 1.17 9.95
CA ILE A 4 2.84 0.50 9.88
C ILE A 4 3.95 1.48 9.51
N SER A 5 3.72 2.34 8.52
CA SER A 5 4.72 3.32 8.07
C SER A 5 5.03 4.35 9.16
N SER A 6 4.02 4.88 9.85
CA SER A 6 4.22 5.87 10.91
C SER A 6 4.91 5.29 12.14
N VAL A 7 4.57 4.06 12.54
CA VAL A 7 5.22 3.37 13.66
C VAL A 7 6.67 3.03 13.32
N SER A 8 6.94 2.52 12.11
CA SER A 8 8.31 2.28 11.65
C SER A 8 9.13 3.56 11.63
N ALA A 9 8.57 4.68 11.13
CA ALA A 9 9.25 5.98 11.17
C ALA A 9 9.60 6.39 12.60
N GLY A 10 8.69 6.16 13.56
CA GLY A 10 8.92 6.41 14.97
C GLY A 10 10.09 5.61 15.54
N HIS A 11 10.20 4.33 15.21
CA HIS A 11 11.34 3.50 15.63
C HIS A 11 12.67 4.01 15.04
N TYR A 12 12.69 4.37 13.76
CA TYR A 12 13.90 4.95 13.15
C TYR A 12 14.33 6.23 13.85
N VAL A 13 13.41 7.15 14.13
CA VAL A 13 13.69 8.42 14.80
C VAL A 13 14.13 8.18 16.25
N HIS A 14 13.45 7.28 16.99
CA HIS A 14 13.85 6.92 18.36
C HIS A 14 15.30 6.43 18.40
N ASN A 15 15.65 5.46 17.57
CA ASN A 15 16.99 4.89 17.56
C ASN A 15 18.08 5.92 17.24
N LEU A 16 17.80 6.88 16.34
CA LEU A 16 18.73 7.95 16.06
C LEU A 16 18.91 8.89 17.27
N LEU A 17 17.80 9.25 17.94
CA LEU A 17 17.83 10.09 19.14
C LEU A 17 18.54 9.39 20.30
N GLU A 18 18.27 8.11 20.50
CA GLU A 18 18.93 7.28 21.52
C GLU A 18 20.45 7.23 21.29
N GLN A 19 20.89 6.98 20.05
CA GLN A 19 22.31 6.99 19.71
C GLN A 19 22.95 8.36 19.95
N ALA A 20 22.26 9.44 19.57
CA ALA A 20 22.76 10.81 19.76
C ALA A 20 22.86 11.18 21.24
N LEU A 21 21.86 10.84 22.05
CA LEU A 21 21.84 11.12 23.50
C LEU A 21 22.84 10.25 24.25
N HIS A 22 22.97 8.98 23.87
CA HIS A 22 23.96 8.08 24.46
C HIS A 22 25.40 8.60 24.21
N ALA A 23 25.66 9.19 23.06
CA ALA A 23 26.95 9.85 22.77
C ALA A 23 27.21 11.07 23.68
N LEU A 24 26.15 11.68 24.25
CA LEU A 24 26.21 12.78 25.21
C LEU A 24 26.14 12.29 26.69
N GLY A 25 26.10 10.96 26.90
CA GLY A 25 26.02 10.36 28.23
C GLY A 25 24.63 10.45 28.90
N VAL A 26 23.58 10.69 28.08
CA VAL A 26 22.19 10.80 28.56
C VAL A 26 21.39 9.60 28.07
N GLU A 27 20.66 8.95 28.98
CA GLU A 27 19.71 7.89 28.58
C GLU A 27 18.39 8.50 28.10
N PHE A 28 17.84 7.90 27.03
CA PHE A 28 16.53 8.34 26.50
C PHE A 28 15.40 7.80 27.40
N PRO A 29 14.54 8.67 27.97
CA PRO A 29 13.63 8.27 29.04
C PRO A 29 12.39 7.48 28.59
N ILE A 30 12.12 7.40 27.27
CA ILE A 30 10.92 6.79 26.70
C ILE A 30 11.31 5.51 25.96
N SER A 31 10.59 4.42 26.20
CA SER A 31 10.81 3.18 25.46
C SER A 31 10.48 3.34 23.96
N ALA A 32 11.22 2.64 23.10
CA ALA A 32 11.10 2.71 21.64
C ALA A 32 9.65 2.50 21.17
N LYS A 33 8.92 1.53 21.76
CA LYS A 33 7.53 1.22 21.40
C LYS A 33 6.59 2.39 21.69
N TRP A 34 6.67 2.98 22.90
CA TRP A 34 5.79 4.10 23.26
C TRP A 34 6.13 5.37 22.50
N PHE A 35 7.42 5.62 22.25
CA PHE A 35 7.84 6.73 21.40
C PHE A 35 7.29 6.57 19.99
N ALA A 36 7.38 5.37 19.39
CA ALA A 36 6.86 5.09 18.08
C ALA A 36 5.34 5.29 18.00
N VAL A 37 4.58 4.90 19.03
CA VAL A 37 3.12 5.15 19.09
C VAL A 37 2.83 6.65 19.11
N ILE A 38 3.50 7.42 19.99
CA ILE A 38 3.29 8.87 20.12
C ILE A 38 3.65 9.57 18.81
N PHE A 39 4.80 9.23 18.23
CA PHE A 39 5.23 9.77 16.94
C PHE A 39 4.23 9.45 15.82
N ALA A 40 3.77 8.21 15.74
CA ALA A 40 2.80 7.78 14.73
C ALA A 40 1.46 8.51 14.85
N LEU A 41 0.97 8.71 16.07
CA LEU A 41 -0.24 9.50 16.32
C LEU A 41 -0.06 10.97 15.93
N ALA A 42 1.10 11.57 16.24
CA ALA A 42 1.40 12.95 15.86
C ALA A 42 1.45 13.13 14.33
N VAL A 43 2.11 12.21 13.61
CA VAL A 43 2.18 12.22 12.15
C VAL A 43 0.78 12.01 11.54
N THR A 44 0.00 11.08 12.08
CA THR A 44 -1.39 10.85 11.62
C THR A 44 -2.25 12.07 11.85
N ALA A 45 -2.16 12.73 13.02
CA ALA A 45 -2.89 13.95 13.32
C ALA A 45 -2.49 15.12 12.40
N TYR A 46 -1.20 15.24 12.08
CA TYR A 46 -0.69 16.25 11.16
C TYR A 46 -1.28 16.08 9.75
N PHE A 47 -1.21 14.88 9.17
CA PHE A 47 -1.77 14.63 7.85
C PHE A 47 -3.29 14.64 7.83
N TYR A 48 -3.96 14.21 8.90
CA TYR A 48 -5.40 14.40 9.09
C TYR A 48 -5.79 15.88 8.95
N TRP A 49 -5.09 16.75 9.65
CA TRP A 49 -5.33 18.18 9.61
C TRP A 49 -5.11 18.79 8.20
N LEU A 50 -4.03 18.36 7.50
CA LEU A 50 -3.77 18.81 6.13
C LEU A 50 -4.87 18.37 5.17
N ASN A 51 -5.28 17.10 5.25
CA ASN A 51 -6.30 16.54 4.36
C ASN A 51 -7.68 17.17 4.59
N ILE A 52 -8.04 17.53 5.83
CA ILE A 52 -9.28 18.26 6.09
C ILE A 52 -9.26 19.63 5.42
N LYS A 53 -8.12 20.31 5.45
CA LYS A 53 -7.97 21.62 4.80
C LYS A 53 -7.93 21.54 3.26
N GLY A 54 -7.79 20.34 2.71
CA GLY A 54 -7.64 20.13 1.27
C GLY A 54 -6.32 20.66 0.73
N ILE A 55 -5.27 20.69 1.59
CA ILE A 55 -3.93 21.08 1.16
C ILE A 55 -3.31 19.88 0.43
N GLU A 56 -3.23 20.00 -0.89
CA GLU A 56 -2.57 19.00 -1.73
C GLU A 56 -1.06 19.05 -1.50
N GLU A 57 -0.47 17.86 -1.32
CA GLU A 57 0.99 17.75 -1.29
C GLU A 57 1.52 18.00 -2.71
N SER A 58 2.47 18.92 -2.83
CA SER A 58 3.06 19.23 -4.12
C SER A 58 3.80 18.02 -4.68
N SER A 59 3.43 17.57 -5.87
CA SER A 59 4.11 16.49 -6.61
C SER A 59 5.61 16.73 -6.73
N ASP A 60 6.03 17.99 -6.80
CA ASP A 60 7.45 18.38 -6.85
C ASP A 60 8.20 18.04 -5.55
N LYS A 61 7.55 18.17 -4.39
CA LYS A 61 8.15 17.79 -3.10
C LYS A 61 8.31 16.29 -3.01
N ALA A 62 7.28 15.54 -3.38
CA ALA A 62 7.33 14.08 -3.42
C ALA A 62 8.44 13.59 -4.37
N LEU A 63 8.57 14.19 -5.55
CA LEU A 63 9.64 13.86 -6.51
C LEU A 63 11.03 14.14 -5.93
N LYS A 64 11.25 15.27 -5.25
CA LYS A 64 12.54 15.59 -4.60
C LYS A 64 12.89 14.56 -3.53
N ILE A 65 11.93 14.17 -2.68
CA ILE A 65 12.14 13.13 -1.66
C ILE A 65 12.52 11.81 -2.35
N MET A 66 11.81 11.44 -3.43
CA MET A 66 12.10 10.22 -4.17
C MET A 66 13.49 10.21 -4.81
N ILE A 67 13.97 11.35 -5.35
CA ILE A 67 15.33 11.48 -5.88
C ILE A 67 16.36 11.29 -4.77
N VAL A 68 16.17 11.97 -3.63
CA VAL A 68 17.07 11.83 -2.47
C VAL A 68 17.11 10.40 -1.96
N THR A 69 15.96 9.73 -1.94
CA THR A 69 15.86 8.30 -1.63
C THR A 69 16.65 7.44 -2.60
N GLY A 70 16.51 7.70 -3.90
CA GLY A 70 17.28 6.99 -4.93
C GLY A 70 18.79 7.12 -4.73
N VAL A 71 19.25 8.31 -4.38
CA VAL A 71 20.67 8.54 -4.04
C VAL A 71 21.08 7.75 -2.80
N MET A 72 20.28 7.79 -1.74
CA MET A 72 20.51 7.03 -0.51
C MET A 72 20.61 5.52 -0.80
N VAL A 73 19.68 4.98 -1.57
CA VAL A 73 19.65 3.56 -1.97
C VAL A 73 20.89 3.20 -2.77
N ALA A 74 21.27 4.01 -3.76
CA ALA A 74 22.46 3.78 -4.56
C ALA A 74 23.73 3.75 -3.68
N MET A 75 23.86 4.69 -2.74
CA MET A 75 24.96 4.72 -1.80
C MET A 75 25.00 3.45 -0.92
N LEU A 76 23.85 3.02 -0.39
CA LEU A 76 23.74 1.79 0.42
C LEU A 76 24.15 0.56 -0.38
N VAL A 77 23.63 0.40 -1.59
CA VAL A 77 23.92 -0.77 -2.43
C VAL A 77 25.39 -0.81 -2.81
N VAL A 78 25.96 0.30 -3.26
CA VAL A 78 27.37 0.38 -3.63
C VAL A 78 28.28 0.10 -2.42
N TRP A 79 27.97 0.70 -1.27
CA TRP A 79 28.76 0.48 -0.05
C TRP A 79 28.63 -0.94 0.49
N SER A 80 27.44 -1.53 0.40
CA SER A 80 27.22 -2.95 0.74
C SER A 80 28.00 -3.87 -0.19
N ALA A 81 27.97 -3.63 -1.50
CA ALA A 81 28.76 -4.39 -2.47
C ALA A 81 30.27 -4.30 -2.19
N LEU A 82 30.76 -3.11 -1.90
CA LEU A 82 32.18 -2.91 -1.49
C LEU A 82 32.49 -3.69 -0.20
N THR A 83 31.58 -3.67 0.79
CA THR A 83 31.75 -4.40 2.05
C THR A 83 31.81 -5.92 1.82
N ILE A 84 30.91 -6.45 1.01
CA ILE A 84 30.87 -7.86 0.63
C ILE A 84 32.19 -8.27 -0.06
N TYR A 85 32.64 -7.44 -0.99
CA TYR A 85 33.90 -7.68 -1.72
C TYR A 85 35.12 -7.69 -0.79
N VAL A 86 35.24 -6.69 0.10
CA VAL A 86 36.38 -6.55 1.03
C VAL A 86 36.40 -7.66 2.08
N ARG A 87 35.21 -7.99 2.65
CA ARG A 87 35.10 -9.05 3.69
C ARG A 87 35.05 -10.45 3.12
N ARG A 88 34.86 -10.60 1.80
CA ARG A 88 34.61 -11.89 1.14
C ARG A 88 33.46 -12.65 1.81
N SER A 89 32.38 -11.91 2.12
CA SER A 89 31.21 -12.49 2.79
C SER A 89 30.64 -13.67 1.98
N PRO A 90 30.39 -14.84 2.60
CA PRO A 90 29.85 -15.99 1.87
C PRO A 90 28.43 -15.69 1.38
N LEU A 91 28.07 -16.32 0.27
CA LEU A 91 26.68 -16.32 -0.16
C LEU A 91 25.83 -17.11 0.86
N PRO A 92 24.59 -16.69 1.11
CA PRO A 92 23.69 -17.46 1.96
C PRO A 92 23.48 -18.87 1.37
N PRO A 93 23.34 -19.91 2.22
CA PRO A 93 23.08 -21.25 1.72
C PRO A 93 21.75 -21.26 0.97
N PHE A 94 21.72 -21.87 -0.21
CA PHE A 94 20.49 -22.07 -1.00
C PHE A 94 19.68 -23.26 -0.46
N GLU A 95 19.47 -23.32 0.84
CA GLU A 95 18.63 -24.32 1.48
C GLU A 95 17.26 -23.72 1.75
N LEU A 96 16.24 -24.33 1.13
CA LEU A 96 14.85 -23.97 1.36
C LEU A 96 14.36 -24.58 2.69
N GLN A 97 14.83 -24.03 3.81
CA GLN A 97 14.37 -24.42 5.14
C GLN A 97 13.43 -23.35 5.69
N LEU A 98 12.21 -23.77 6.03
CA LEU A 98 11.25 -22.92 6.72
C LEU A 98 11.36 -23.13 8.23
N SER A 99 11.39 -22.02 8.97
CA SER A 99 11.26 -22.07 10.43
C SER A 99 9.83 -22.47 10.84
N ASP A 100 9.68 -23.07 12.01
CA ASP A 100 8.36 -23.41 12.54
C ASP A 100 7.45 -22.19 12.71
N HIS A 101 8.04 -21.02 12.95
CA HIS A 101 7.30 -19.75 12.99
C HIS A 101 6.72 -19.37 11.61
N ALA A 102 7.46 -19.60 10.52
CA ALA A 102 7.00 -19.32 9.17
C ALA A 102 5.88 -20.25 8.70
N LEU A 103 5.79 -21.45 9.29
CA LEU A 103 4.76 -22.44 8.98
C LEU A 103 3.45 -22.21 9.74
N GLY A 104 3.46 -21.48 10.85
CA GLY A 104 2.26 -21.18 11.64
C GLY A 104 1.51 -22.44 12.07
N TRP A 105 0.25 -22.59 11.67
CA TRP A 105 -0.57 -23.77 11.99
C TRP A 105 -0.11 -25.04 11.25
N LEU A 106 0.70 -24.89 10.19
CA LEU A 106 1.18 -26.03 9.39
C LEU A 106 2.52 -26.60 9.90
N LYS A 107 3.05 -26.11 11.02
CA LYS A 107 4.34 -26.54 11.58
C LYS A 107 4.42 -28.05 11.87
N ASP A 108 3.30 -28.63 12.28
CA ASP A 108 3.20 -30.05 12.67
C ASP A 108 2.82 -30.97 11.49
N VAL A 109 2.71 -30.42 10.26
CA VAL A 109 2.36 -31.18 9.05
C VAL A 109 3.63 -31.58 8.29
N PRO A 110 4.06 -32.89 8.36
CA PRO A 110 5.38 -33.30 7.88
C PRO A 110 5.62 -33.05 6.39
N TRP A 111 4.60 -33.28 5.55
CA TRP A 111 4.73 -33.13 4.10
C TRP A 111 4.91 -31.66 3.65
N VAL A 112 4.47 -30.68 4.45
CA VAL A 112 4.63 -29.25 4.13
C VAL A 112 6.09 -28.84 4.21
N LYS A 113 6.86 -29.41 5.16
CA LYS A 113 8.31 -29.15 5.29
C LYS A 113 9.11 -29.73 4.12
N THR A 114 8.60 -30.81 3.53
CA THR A 114 9.29 -31.54 2.47
C THR A 114 8.88 -31.09 1.06
N PHE A 115 7.71 -30.46 0.92
CA PHE A 115 7.14 -30.11 -0.38
C PHE A 115 7.62 -28.74 -0.84
N SER A 116 8.59 -28.70 -1.75
CA SER A 116 9.24 -27.47 -2.23
C SER A 116 8.28 -26.40 -2.77
N LEU A 117 7.13 -26.79 -3.34
CA LEU A 117 6.12 -25.87 -3.84
C LEU A 117 5.41 -25.10 -2.70
N ALA A 118 5.08 -25.77 -1.59
CA ALA A 118 4.50 -25.12 -0.42
C ALA A 118 5.48 -24.11 0.19
N VAL A 119 6.77 -24.48 0.28
CA VAL A 119 7.85 -23.59 0.73
C VAL A 119 7.93 -22.34 -0.15
N PHE A 120 7.83 -22.51 -1.47
CA PHE A 120 7.83 -21.38 -2.41
C PHE A 120 6.65 -20.41 -2.14
N PHE A 121 5.43 -20.92 -1.97
CA PHE A 121 4.27 -20.07 -1.67
C PHE A 121 4.38 -19.37 -0.32
N VAL A 122 4.91 -20.04 0.70
CA VAL A 122 5.15 -19.43 2.01
C VAL A 122 6.18 -18.29 1.89
N ALA A 123 7.34 -18.56 1.28
CA ALA A 123 8.39 -17.56 1.09
C ALA A 123 7.90 -16.36 0.24
N PHE A 124 7.19 -16.64 -0.84
CA PHE A 124 6.60 -15.60 -1.69
C PHE A 124 5.55 -14.79 -0.93
N GLY A 125 4.71 -15.42 -0.11
CA GLY A 125 3.72 -14.76 0.72
C GLY A 125 4.32 -13.82 1.77
N HIS A 126 5.49 -14.16 2.31
CA HIS A 126 6.23 -13.27 3.21
C HIS A 126 6.86 -12.08 2.48
N SER A 127 7.30 -12.26 1.23
CA SER A 127 7.90 -11.18 0.44
C SER A 127 6.89 -10.15 -0.09
N LEU A 128 5.60 -10.49 -0.17
CA LEU A 128 4.54 -9.58 -0.65
C LEU A 128 4.37 -8.32 0.20
N LEU A 129 4.84 -8.32 1.45
CA LEU A 129 4.90 -7.09 2.26
C LEU A 129 5.73 -5.98 1.61
N ALA A 130 6.73 -6.34 0.81
CA ALA A 130 7.58 -5.41 0.10
C ALA A 130 6.88 -4.69 -1.06
N MET A 131 5.74 -5.21 -1.53
CA MET A 131 4.94 -4.64 -2.63
C MET A 131 3.94 -3.57 -2.15
N SER A 132 4.18 -3.00 -0.98
CA SER A 132 3.34 -1.93 -0.43
C SER A 132 3.31 -0.71 -1.34
N GLY A 133 2.10 -0.24 -1.66
CA GLY A 133 1.86 0.96 -2.46
C GLY A 133 1.59 0.70 -3.95
N GLU A 134 1.83 -0.50 -4.47
CA GLU A 134 1.55 -0.84 -5.86
C GLU A 134 0.04 -0.85 -6.16
N GLU A 135 -0.79 -1.17 -5.18
CA GLU A 135 -2.25 -1.06 -5.27
C GLU A 135 -2.71 0.37 -5.57
N THR A 136 -1.98 1.37 -5.08
CA THR A 136 -2.29 2.78 -5.30
C THR A 136 -2.14 3.17 -6.77
N LEU A 137 -1.22 2.54 -7.49
CA LEU A 137 -1.00 2.82 -8.92
C LEU A 137 -2.25 2.56 -9.77
N ALA A 138 -3.00 1.50 -9.46
CA ALA A 138 -4.27 1.22 -10.12
C ALA A 138 -5.36 2.23 -9.74
N GLN A 139 -5.38 2.71 -8.50
CA GLN A 139 -6.35 3.67 -8.00
C GLN A 139 -6.19 5.05 -8.64
N VAL A 140 -4.94 5.51 -8.85
CA VAL A 140 -4.63 6.81 -9.46
C VAL A 140 -4.70 6.82 -10.98
N TYR A 141 -5.10 5.73 -11.64
CA TYR A 141 -5.15 5.68 -13.10
C TYR A 141 -5.96 6.81 -13.74
N ARG A 142 -7.00 7.30 -13.06
CA ARG A 142 -7.84 8.41 -13.54
C ARG A 142 -7.11 9.74 -13.58
N GLU A 143 -6.15 9.93 -12.69
CA GLU A 143 -5.37 11.17 -12.51
C GLU A 143 -4.13 11.20 -13.41
N ILE A 144 -3.76 10.06 -14.02
CA ILE A 144 -2.60 9.97 -14.88
C ILE A 144 -2.83 10.79 -16.15
N GLN A 145 -1.84 11.63 -16.47
CA GLN A 145 -1.83 12.44 -17.70
C GLN A 145 -1.88 11.55 -18.96
N ALA A 146 -2.60 12.01 -19.97
CA ALA A 146 -2.65 11.35 -21.28
C ALA A 146 -1.25 11.33 -21.97
N PRO A 147 -0.89 10.26 -22.66
CA PRO A 147 -1.59 9.01 -22.87
C PRO A 147 -1.51 8.08 -21.65
N LYS A 148 -2.63 7.91 -20.96
CA LYS A 148 -2.70 7.27 -19.62
C LYS A 148 -2.03 5.91 -19.55
N HIS A 149 -2.33 5.01 -20.48
CA HIS A 149 -1.78 3.66 -20.47
C HIS A 149 -0.25 3.65 -20.60
N LYS A 150 0.31 4.45 -21.51
CA LYS A 150 1.76 4.55 -21.71
C LYS A 150 2.47 5.09 -20.48
N ASN A 151 1.90 6.10 -19.85
CA ASN A 151 2.46 6.70 -18.64
C ASN A 151 2.32 5.76 -17.43
N LEU A 152 1.21 5.02 -17.31
CA LEU A 152 1.06 3.97 -16.30
C LEU A 152 2.15 2.90 -16.43
N VAL A 153 2.37 2.37 -17.64
CA VAL A 153 3.40 1.34 -17.88
C VAL A 153 4.79 1.86 -17.52
N ARG A 154 5.10 3.12 -17.85
CA ARG A 154 6.39 3.73 -17.46
C ARG A 154 6.53 3.84 -15.94
N ALA A 155 5.49 4.31 -15.25
CA ALA A 155 5.48 4.39 -13.79
C ALA A 155 5.65 3.01 -13.16
N SER A 156 4.95 1.98 -13.68
CA SER A 156 5.09 0.60 -13.20
C SER A 156 6.52 0.07 -13.33
N TRP A 157 7.20 0.34 -14.45
CA TRP A 157 8.60 -0.07 -14.63
C TRP A 157 9.56 0.65 -13.68
N VAL A 158 9.32 1.94 -13.40
CA VAL A 158 10.14 2.69 -12.43
C VAL A 158 9.96 2.12 -11.02
N ILE A 159 8.71 1.86 -10.62
CA ILE A 159 8.40 1.26 -9.32
C ILE A 159 9.02 -0.14 -9.21
N PHE A 160 8.85 -0.98 -10.24
CA PHE A 160 9.44 -2.32 -10.26
C PHE A 160 10.96 -2.28 -10.12
N ALA A 161 11.64 -1.47 -10.92
CA ALA A 161 13.10 -1.37 -10.88
C ALA A 161 13.59 -0.87 -9.51
N PHE A 162 12.91 0.12 -8.93
CA PHE A 162 13.23 0.65 -7.61
C PHE A 162 13.01 -0.42 -6.51
N SER A 163 11.84 -1.06 -6.48
CA SER A 163 11.51 -2.09 -5.49
C SER A 163 12.44 -3.29 -5.60
N PHE A 164 12.71 -3.78 -6.82
CA PHE A 164 13.62 -4.89 -7.03
C PHE A 164 15.04 -4.57 -6.56
N THR A 165 15.57 -3.41 -6.94
CA THR A 165 16.92 -3.00 -6.56
C THR A 165 17.02 -2.74 -5.07
N PHE A 166 16.11 -1.95 -4.51
CA PHE A 166 16.19 -1.57 -3.10
C PHE A 166 15.89 -2.77 -2.20
N THR A 167 14.71 -3.36 -2.34
CA THR A 167 14.29 -4.44 -1.45
C THR A 167 15.15 -5.69 -1.67
N GLY A 168 15.39 -6.09 -2.92
CA GLY A 168 16.16 -7.28 -3.24
C GLY A 168 17.63 -7.17 -2.82
N LEU A 169 18.32 -6.13 -3.25
CA LEU A 169 19.76 -5.98 -2.98
C LEU A 169 20.04 -5.61 -1.53
N CYS A 170 19.22 -4.76 -0.88
CA CYS A 170 19.43 -4.44 0.53
C CYS A 170 19.12 -5.62 1.44
N SER A 171 18.10 -6.43 1.12
CA SER A 171 17.80 -7.67 1.86
C SER A 171 18.93 -8.68 1.72
N LEU A 172 19.44 -8.89 0.50
CA LEU A 172 20.58 -9.77 0.26
C LEU A 172 21.82 -9.29 1.02
N ALA A 173 22.12 -7.99 0.95
CA ALA A 173 23.23 -7.38 1.67
C ALA A 173 23.08 -7.54 3.19
N ALA A 174 21.88 -7.36 3.74
CA ALA A 174 21.61 -7.55 5.15
C ALA A 174 21.87 -9.00 5.59
N VAL A 175 21.47 -9.99 4.79
CA VAL A 175 21.73 -11.40 5.07
C VAL A 175 23.23 -11.73 5.01
N MET A 176 23.98 -11.13 4.08
CA MET A 176 25.40 -11.42 3.89
C MET A 176 26.33 -10.66 4.87
N ILE A 177 25.91 -9.52 5.38
CA ILE A 177 26.77 -8.62 6.15
C ILE A 177 26.42 -8.62 7.64
N VAL A 178 25.13 -8.70 7.99
CA VAL A 178 24.66 -8.59 9.38
C VAL A 178 24.55 -9.97 10.01
N PRO A 179 25.18 -10.24 11.18
CA PRO A 179 25.05 -11.49 11.90
C PRO A 179 23.59 -11.81 12.26
N ASP A 180 23.25 -13.08 12.32
CA ASP A 180 21.87 -13.57 12.49
C ASP A 180 21.20 -13.11 13.79
N ASP A 181 21.95 -13.09 14.89
CA ASP A 181 21.52 -12.60 16.18
C ASP A 181 21.17 -11.12 16.16
N VAL A 182 22.06 -10.30 15.56
CA VAL A 182 21.84 -8.86 15.39
C VAL A 182 20.65 -8.61 14.43
N ARG A 183 20.57 -9.38 13.33
CA ARG A 183 19.48 -9.24 12.35
C ARG A 183 18.11 -9.55 12.96
N LYS A 184 18.03 -10.58 13.80
CA LYS A 184 16.79 -10.92 14.55
C LYS A 184 16.41 -9.84 15.55
N ALA A 185 17.39 -9.28 16.27
CA ALA A 185 17.16 -8.22 17.24
C ALA A 185 16.78 -6.88 16.56
N ALA A 186 17.35 -6.59 15.39
CA ALA A 186 17.16 -5.36 14.63
C ALA A 186 15.99 -5.44 13.62
N GLY A 187 15.06 -6.37 13.76
CA GLY A 187 13.99 -6.62 12.80
C GLY A 187 13.17 -5.38 12.42
N GLU A 188 13.02 -4.44 13.34
CA GLU A 188 12.29 -3.18 13.13
C GLU A 188 13.16 -2.05 12.55
N ASN A 189 14.50 -2.23 12.51
CA ASN A 189 15.45 -1.21 12.07
C ASN A 189 16.65 -1.82 11.32
N LEU A 190 16.38 -2.71 10.41
CA LEU A 190 17.38 -3.51 9.71
C LEU A 190 18.36 -2.68 8.88
N LEU A 191 17.89 -1.56 8.26
CA LEU A 191 18.78 -0.69 7.48
C LEU A 191 19.84 -0.02 8.35
N ASN A 192 19.52 0.38 9.57
CA ASN A 192 20.49 0.92 10.50
C ASN A 192 21.53 -0.14 10.91
N ALA A 193 21.06 -1.36 11.22
CA ALA A 193 21.96 -2.47 11.51
C ALA A 193 22.89 -2.76 10.31
N LEU A 194 22.38 -2.74 9.09
CA LEU A 194 23.17 -2.90 7.89
C LEU A 194 24.28 -1.82 7.81
N VAL A 195 23.92 -0.53 7.94
CA VAL A 195 24.88 0.59 7.86
C VAL A 195 25.97 0.46 8.91
N MET A 196 25.62 0.09 10.14
CA MET A 196 26.61 -0.06 11.23
C MET A 196 27.57 -1.22 11.02
N HIS A 197 27.21 -2.21 10.20
CA HIS A 197 28.04 -3.36 9.85
C HIS A 197 28.83 -3.17 8.53
N LEU A 198 28.68 -2.04 7.83
CA LEU A 198 29.51 -1.74 6.64
C LEU A 198 30.99 -1.51 7.01
N VAL A 199 31.89 -1.69 6.04
CA VAL A 199 33.33 -1.40 6.19
C VAL A 199 33.55 0.11 6.16
N GLY A 200 34.31 0.63 7.13
CA GLY A 200 34.68 2.05 7.16
C GLY A 200 34.70 2.66 8.57
N PRO A 201 35.06 3.93 8.69
CA PRO A 201 35.14 4.63 9.98
C PRO A 201 33.75 4.84 10.59
N THR A 202 33.67 4.79 11.92
CA THR A 202 32.40 4.91 12.68
C THR A 202 31.69 6.23 12.41
N GLY A 203 32.43 7.34 12.25
CA GLY A 203 31.83 8.65 11.94
C GLY A 203 31.06 8.67 10.61
N LEU A 204 31.58 8.01 9.56
CA LEU A 204 30.91 7.90 8.28
C LEU A 204 29.64 7.02 8.38
N LYS A 205 29.68 5.95 9.15
CA LYS A 205 28.52 5.09 9.41
C LYS A 205 27.43 5.84 10.15
N LEU A 206 27.78 6.63 11.16
CA LEU A 206 26.81 7.46 11.90
C LEU A 206 26.19 8.53 11.00
N ALA A 207 26.97 9.19 10.16
CA ALA A 207 26.44 10.14 9.18
C ALA A 207 25.48 9.47 8.20
N MET A 208 25.80 8.28 7.71
CA MET A 208 24.91 7.51 6.83
C MET A 208 23.66 7.03 7.56
N THR A 209 23.76 6.60 8.81
CA THR A 209 22.60 6.26 9.65
C THR A 209 21.67 7.45 9.80
N ALA A 210 22.19 8.64 10.11
CA ALA A 210 21.38 9.85 10.21
C ALA A 210 20.67 10.19 8.88
N PHE A 211 21.38 10.01 7.75
CA PHE A 211 20.82 10.19 6.41
C PHE A 211 19.69 9.18 6.12
N VAL A 212 19.91 7.89 6.38
CA VAL A 212 18.91 6.82 6.20
C VAL A 212 17.68 7.07 7.07
N VAL A 213 17.88 7.43 8.33
CA VAL A 213 16.79 7.73 9.26
C VAL A 213 15.99 8.95 8.80
N GLY A 214 16.68 10.04 8.44
CA GLY A 214 16.04 11.26 7.97
C GLY A 214 15.18 11.04 6.72
N VAL A 215 15.75 10.40 5.71
CA VAL A 215 15.03 10.06 4.46
C VAL A 215 13.94 9.06 4.72
N GLY A 216 14.21 8.01 5.50
CA GLY A 216 13.22 6.99 5.85
C GLY A 216 12.03 7.57 6.61
N ALA A 217 12.26 8.43 7.59
CA ALA A 217 11.20 9.09 8.34
C ALA A 217 10.32 9.98 7.44
N LEU A 218 10.91 10.69 6.49
CA LEU A 218 10.18 11.53 5.52
C LEU A 218 9.28 10.68 4.60
N ILE A 219 9.83 9.60 4.02
CA ILE A 219 9.07 8.72 3.12
C ILE A 219 7.95 8.01 3.86
N LEU A 220 8.27 7.41 5.00
CA LEU A 220 7.31 6.66 5.80
C LEU A 220 6.21 7.57 6.34
N SER A 221 6.54 8.82 6.70
CA SER A 221 5.53 9.82 7.08
C SER A 221 4.66 10.22 5.87
N GLY A 222 5.25 10.40 4.68
CA GLY A 222 4.49 10.66 3.45
C GLY A 222 3.54 9.51 3.07
N ALA A 223 3.91 8.27 3.37
CA ALA A 223 3.04 7.10 3.16
C ALA A 223 1.76 7.16 4.01
N VAL A 224 1.75 7.84 5.16
CA VAL A 224 0.53 8.10 5.95
C VAL A 224 -0.43 8.98 5.18
N ASN A 225 0.07 10.05 4.56
CA ASN A 225 -0.74 10.94 3.72
C ASN A 225 -1.37 10.17 2.55
N THR A 226 -0.56 9.42 1.83
CA THR A 226 -1.04 8.58 0.71
C THR A 226 -2.10 7.57 1.16
N SER A 227 -1.95 6.98 2.35
CA SER A 227 -2.94 6.05 2.89
C SER A 227 -4.28 6.71 3.23
N ILE A 228 -4.26 7.95 3.74
CA ILE A 228 -5.48 8.73 4.01
C ILE A 228 -6.18 9.06 2.69
N ILE A 229 -5.45 9.57 1.69
CA ILE A 229 -5.99 9.93 0.38
C ILE A 229 -6.59 8.71 -0.32
N GLY A 230 -5.83 7.61 -0.40
CA GLY A 230 -6.28 6.36 -1.04
C GLY A 230 -7.51 5.77 -0.37
N SER A 231 -7.53 5.70 0.96
CA SER A 231 -8.69 5.20 1.72
C SER A 231 -9.90 6.12 1.56
N ASN A 232 -9.70 7.45 1.52
CA ASN A 232 -10.78 8.41 1.25
C ASN A 232 -11.40 8.17 -0.12
N GLY A 233 -10.58 7.94 -1.15
CA GLY A 233 -11.05 7.61 -2.50
C GLY A 233 -11.91 6.34 -2.54
N VAL A 234 -11.45 5.28 -1.88
CA VAL A 234 -12.19 4.00 -1.81
C VAL A 234 -13.50 4.16 -1.04
N LEU A 235 -13.49 4.75 0.16
CA LEU A 235 -14.70 4.92 0.96
C LEU A 235 -15.71 5.87 0.33
N ASN A 236 -15.23 6.88 -0.39
CA ASN A 236 -16.11 7.75 -1.17
C ASN A 236 -16.84 6.96 -2.26
N ARG A 237 -16.16 6.03 -2.93
CA ARG A 237 -16.78 5.10 -3.89
C ARG A 237 -17.81 4.19 -3.25
N VAL A 238 -17.49 3.58 -2.11
CA VAL A 238 -18.42 2.74 -1.34
C VAL A 238 -19.68 3.53 -0.97
N ALA A 239 -19.53 4.82 -0.66
CA ALA A 239 -20.66 5.69 -0.38
C ALA A 239 -21.44 6.09 -1.66
N GLU A 240 -20.76 6.26 -2.80
CA GLU A 240 -21.39 6.49 -4.12
C GLU A 240 -22.25 5.29 -4.53
N ASP A 241 -21.80 4.08 -4.26
CA ASP A 241 -22.51 2.84 -4.53
C ASP A 241 -23.71 2.63 -3.56
N GLY A 242 -23.89 3.53 -2.58
CA GLY A 242 -25.03 3.51 -1.64
C GLY A 242 -24.89 2.54 -0.46
N ILE A 243 -23.72 1.90 -0.31
CA ILE A 243 -23.42 0.97 0.79
C ILE A 243 -23.16 1.77 2.09
N LEU A 244 -22.49 2.90 1.98
CA LEU A 244 -22.26 3.83 3.08
C LEU A 244 -23.25 4.99 2.97
N ASP A 245 -23.80 5.47 4.12
CA ASP A 245 -24.77 6.58 4.16
C ASP A 245 -24.17 7.85 3.52
N ASP A 246 -24.99 8.57 2.73
CA ASP A 246 -24.62 9.84 2.10
C ASP A 246 -24.13 10.91 3.09
N TRP A 247 -24.48 10.74 4.38
CA TRP A 247 -23.99 11.58 5.47
C TRP A 247 -22.44 11.65 5.47
N PHE A 248 -21.76 10.57 5.14
CA PHE A 248 -20.29 10.55 5.10
C PHE A 248 -19.70 11.41 3.97
N ARG A 249 -20.44 11.57 2.87
CA ARG A 249 -19.99 12.33 1.69
C ARG A 249 -20.22 13.84 1.81
N HIS A 250 -20.98 14.31 2.81
CA HIS A 250 -21.26 15.74 2.94
C HIS A 250 -19.96 16.55 3.05
N PRO A 251 -19.75 17.52 2.16
CA PRO A 251 -18.52 18.29 2.15
C PRO A 251 -18.43 19.20 3.38
N HIS A 252 -17.20 19.45 3.82
CA HIS A 252 -16.93 20.41 4.88
C HIS A 252 -17.35 21.81 4.42
N ARG A 253 -18.09 22.55 5.25
CA ARG A 253 -18.66 23.86 4.89
C ARG A 253 -17.63 24.89 4.41
N ARG A 254 -16.40 24.87 4.94
CA ARG A 254 -15.33 25.82 4.63
C ARG A 254 -14.35 25.28 3.58
N PHE A 255 -14.02 24.00 3.62
CA PHE A 255 -12.92 23.42 2.85
C PHE A 255 -13.38 22.54 1.67
N GLY A 256 -14.67 22.18 1.61
CA GLY A 256 -15.22 21.33 0.55
C GLY A 256 -14.77 19.87 0.57
N THR A 257 -13.95 19.46 1.54
CA THR A 257 -13.40 18.10 1.66
C THR A 257 -14.40 17.13 2.30
N THR A 258 -14.25 15.84 2.05
CA THR A 258 -15.04 14.76 2.66
C THR A 258 -14.56 14.48 4.09
N TYR A 259 -14.60 15.50 4.94
CA TYR A 259 -13.98 15.46 6.28
C TYR A 259 -14.43 14.33 7.19
N ARG A 260 -15.67 13.83 7.04
CA ARG A 260 -16.20 12.74 7.86
C ARG A 260 -15.55 11.41 7.52
N ILE A 261 -15.31 11.15 6.23
CA ILE A 261 -14.56 9.97 5.77
C ILE A 261 -13.11 10.09 6.23
N ILE A 262 -12.49 11.25 6.06
CA ILE A 262 -11.11 11.51 6.50
C ILE A 262 -10.99 11.31 8.03
N THR A 263 -11.97 11.79 8.80
CA THR A 263 -12.00 11.59 10.26
C THR A 263 -12.14 10.12 10.63
N LEU A 264 -13.04 9.38 9.95
CA LEU A 264 -13.19 7.94 10.16
C LEU A 264 -11.87 7.20 9.92
N ILE A 265 -11.18 7.51 8.82
CA ILE A 265 -9.89 6.90 8.47
C ILE A 265 -8.84 7.22 9.54
N ALA A 266 -8.73 8.48 9.96
CA ALA A 266 -7.75 8.89 10.97
C ALA A 266 -8.00 8.23 12.33
N VAL A 267 -9.26 8.12 12.76
CA VAL A 267 -9.64 7.41 13.98
C VAL A 267 -9.30 5.93 13.89
N LEU A 268 -9.62 5.27 12.76
CA LEU A 268 -9.26 3.86 12.55
C LEU A 268 -7.75 3.65 12.57
N GLN A 269 -6.98 4.53 11.92
CA GLN A 269 -5.52 4.47 11.96
C GLN A 269 -5.00 4.64 13.40
N ALA A 270 -5.52 5.61 14.15
CA ALA A 270 -5.15 5.83 15.54
C ALA A 270 -5.48 4.61 16.44
N CYS A 271 -6.66 4.01 16.28
CA CYS A 271 -7.02 2.77 16.97
C CYS A 271 -6.05 1.63 16.68
N VAL A 272 -5.68 1.43 15.41
CA VAL A 272 -4.73 0.39 15.00
C VAL A 272 -3.33 0.65 15.55
N ILE A 273 -2.86 1.91 15.54
CA ILE A 273 -1.57 2.30 16.12
C ILE A 273 -1.52 1.98 17.61
N VAL A 274 -2.56 2.37 18.35
CA VAL A 274 -2.63 2.12 19.79
C VAL A 274 -2.75 0.62 20.10
N ALA A 275 -3.59 -0.10 19.35
CA ALA A 275 -3.78 -1.54 19.51
C ALA A 275 -2.50 -2.35 19.26
N SER A 276 -1.66 -1.89 18.31
CA SER A 276 -0.37 -2.53 18.01
C SER A 276 0.68 -2.35 19.10
N ARG A 277 0.48 -1.40 20.03
CA ARG A 277 1.46 -1.04 21.07
C ARG A 277 2.85 -0.71 20.52
N GLY A 278 2.92 -0.23 19.28
CA GLY A 278 4.17 0.09 18.60
C GLY A 278 4.93 -1.11 18.06
N GLU A 279 4.30 -2.28 17.95
CA GLU A 279 4.92 -3.47 17.35
C GLU A 279 4.70 -3.49 15.83
N VAL A 280 5.79 -3.28 15.08
CA VAL A 280 5.76 -3.25 13.60
C VAL A 280 5.39 -4.61 13.02
N THR A 281 5.81 -5.70 13.67
CA THR A 281 5.51 -7.06 13.21
C THR A 281 4.00 -7.33 13.17
N ILE A 282 3.27 -6.93 14.21
CA ILE A 282 1.80 -7.07 14.28
C ILE A 282 1.14 -6.29 13.15
N LEU A 283 1.57 -5.03 12.95
CA LEU A 283 1.06 -4.19 11.88
C LEU A 283 1.38 -4.76 10.50
N GLY A 284 2.59 -5.30 10.33
CA GLY A 284 3.04 -5.93 9.10
C GLY A 284 2.22 -7.16 8.73
N GLU A 285 1.94 -8.03 9.68
CA GLU A 285 1.12 -9.22 9.46
C GLU A 285 -0.33 -8.86 9.11
N ALA A 286 -0.95 -7.93 9.85
CA ALA A 286 -2.30 -7.45 9.55
C ALA A 286 -2.39 -6.78 8.18
N TYR A 287 -1.38 -5.99 7.82
CA TYR A 287 -1.27 -5.37 6.51
C TYR A 287 -1.13 -6.40 5.38
N ALA A 288 -0.27 -7.41 5.56
CA ALA A 288 -0.06 -8.47 4.58
C ALA A 288 -1.35 -9.21 4.23
N PHE A 289 -2.19 -9.47 5.22
CA PHE A 289 -3.50 -10.10 4.99
C PHE A 289 -4.35 -9.26 4.03
N GLY A 290 -4.51 -7.97 4.30
CA GLY A 290 -5.34 -7.08 3.48
C GLY A 290 -4.83 -6.95 2.04
N VAL A 291 -3.52 -6.75 1.86
CA VAL A 291 -2.91 -6.54 0.55
C VAL A 291 -2.99 -7.80 -0.32
N VAL A 292 -2.64 -8.95 0.23
CA VAL A 292 -2.65 -10.22 -0.51
C VAL A 292 -4.06 -10.56 -1.00
N TRP A 293 -5.07 -10.44 -0.12
CA TRP A 293 -6.46 -10.68 -0.52
C TRP A 293 -6.96 -9.64 -1.52
N SER A 294 -6.55 -8.38 -1.40
CA SER A 294 -6.88 -7.33 -2.38
C SER A 294 -6.36 -7.69 -3.77
N PHE A 295 -5.09 -8.08 -3.89
CA PHE A 295 -4.52 -8.50 -5.17
C PHE A 295 -5.16 -9.79 -5.70
N ALA A 296 -5.43 -10.77 -4.84
CA ALA A 296 -6.08 -12.01 -5.24
C ALA A 296 -7.50 -11.75 -5.79
N PHE A 297 -8.30 -10.91 -5.13
CA PHE A 297 -9.63 -10.55 -5.62
C PHE A 297 -9.59 -9.69 -6.88
N MET A 298 -8.65 -8.77 -7.03
CA MET A 298 -8.48 -8.02 -8.27
C MET A 298 -8.14 -8.92 -9.45
N ALA A 299 -7.19 -9.84 -9.28
CA ALA A 299 -6.81 -10.78 -10.32
C ALA A 299 -7.95 -11.74 -10.67
N LEU A 300 -8.64 -12.28 -9.67
CA LEU A 300 -9.80 -13.15 -9.83
C LEU A 300 -10.95 -12.44 -10.55
N SER A 301 -11.26 -11.22 -10.17
CA SER A 301 -12.29 -10.40 -10.81
C SER A 301 -11.96 -10.14 -12.26
N MET A 302 -10.71 -9.78 -12.57
CA MET A 302 -10.25 -9.59 -13.94
C MET A 302 -10.33 -10.89 -14.76
N PHE A 303 -9.98 -12.03 -14.14
CA PHE A 303 -10.08 -13.34 -14.76
C PHE A 303 -11.53 -13.69 -15.10
N ILE A 304 -12.47 -13.50 -14.17
CA ILE A 304 -13.91 -13.73 -14.40
C ILE A 304 -14.46 -12.78 -15.48
N LEU A 305 -14.11 -11.51 -15.41
CA LEU A 305 -14.53 -10.50 -16.41
C LEU A 305 -14.00 -10.81 -17.81
N ARG A 306 -12.91 -11.58 -17.92
CA ARG A 306 -12.38 -12.00 -19.21
C ARG A 306 -13.34 -12.91 -19.97
N PHE A 307 -14.09 -13.74 -19.27
CA PHE A 307 -15.11 -14.64 -19.85
C PHE A 307 -16.47 -13.95 -20.00
N LYS A 308 -16.84 -13.09 -19.03
CA LYS A 308 -18.13 -12.39 -19.03
C LYS A 308 -18.20 -11.28 -20.08
N TYR A 309 -17.11 -10.50 -20.23
CA TYR A 309 -17.05 -9.36 -21.15
C TYR A 309 -16.13 -9.66 -22.34
N ARG A 310 -16.73 -9.93 -23.50
CA ARG A 310 -16.03 -10.27 -24.75
C ARG A 310 -15.69 -9.05 -25.63
N GLY A 311 -15.89 -7.83 -25.13
CA GLY A 311 -15.59 -6.60 -25.87
C GLY A 311 -14.11 -6.38 -26.14
N GLU A 312 -13.80 -5.53 -27.12
CA GLU A 312 -12.43 -5.13 -27.42
C GLU A 312 -11.77 -4.47 -26.23
N ARG A 313 -10.50 -4.80 -26.00
CA ARG A 313 -9.69 -4.26 -24.89
C ARG A 313 -8.45 -3.62 -25.45
N THR A 314 -8.11 -2.44 -24.96
CA THR A 314 -6.90 -1.70 -25.33
C THR A 314 -5.62 -2.42 -24.96
N TRP A 315 -5.65 -3.21 -23.88
CA TRP A 315 -4.52 -4.01 -23.42
C TRP A 315 -4.98 -5.34 -22.83
N LYS A 316 -4.16 -6.38 -23.02
CA LYS A 316 -4.40 -7.73 -22.51
C LYS A 316 -3.12 -8.26 -21.89
N VAL A 317 -3.26 -8.98 -20.77
CA VAL A 317 -2.12 -9.72 -20.19
C VAL A 317 -1.58 -10.69 -21.25
N PRO A 318 -0.24 -10.79 -21.43
CA PRO A 318 0.36 -11.71 -22.39
C PRO A 318 -0.03 -13.19 -22.17
N PHE A 319 0.31 -14.06 -23.12
CA PHE A 319 0.01 -15.50 -23.11
C PHE A 319 -1.48 -15.83 -23.12
N ASN A 320 -2.15 -15.42 -24.20
CA ASN A 320 -3.53 -15.81 -24.49
C ASN A 320 -3.55 -16.85 -25.61
N ILE A 321 -4.25 -17.97 -25.41
CA ILE A 321 -4.45 -18.99 -26.45
C ILE A 321 -5.88 -18.86 -26.98
N ARG A 322 -6.03 -18.84 -28.29
CA ARG A 322 -7.34 -18.81 -28.96
C ARG A 322 -7.74 -20.19 -29.41
N PHE A 323 -8.90 -20.64 -28.94
CA PHE A 323 -9.60 -21.83 -29.47
C PHE A 323 -10.92 -21.39 -30.11
N GLY A 324 -10.92 -21.28 -31.45
CA GLY A 324 -12.07 -20.78 -32.18
C GLY A 324 -12.51 -19.38 -31.68
N ASN A 325 -13.73 -19.28 -31.20
CA ASN A 325 -14.29 -18.01 -30.69
C ASN A 325 -13.99 -17.71 -29.22
N VAL A 326 -13.29 -18.61 -28.52
CA VAL A 326 -12.94 -18.43 -27.10
C VAL A 326 -11.45 -18.14 -26.96
N GLU A 327 -11.13 -17.04 -26.31
CA GLU A 327 -9.76 -16.68 -25.94
C GLU A 327 -9.53 -17.06 -24.47
N LEU A 328 -8.63 -18.03 -24.25
CA LEU A 328 -8.25 -18.49 -22.91
C LEU A 328 -7.08 -17.64 -22.38
N PRO A 329 -7.28 -16.88 -21.31
CA PRO A 329 -6.24 -15.97 -20.77
C PRO A 329 -5.31 -16.74 -19.82
N ILE A 330 -4.37 -17.53 -20.36
CA ILE A 330 -3.47 -18.38 -19.58
C ILE A 330 -2.58 -17.54 -18.66
N GLY A 331 -1.98 -16.47 -19.19
CA GLY A 331 -1.12 -15.62 -18.37
C GLY A 331 -1.85 -14.99 -17.18
N LEU A 332 -3.07 -14.47 -17.40
CA LEU A 332 -3.90 -13.94 -16.32
C LEU A 332 -4.33 -15.05 -15.35
N GLY A 333 -4.67 -16.25 -15.85
CA GLY A 333 -5.02 -17.41 -15.03
C GLY A 333 -3.86 -17.85 -14.15
N PHE A 334 -2.65 -17.87 -14.67
CA PHE A 334 -1.44 -18.20 -13.92
C PHE A 334 -1.16 -17.19 -12.79
N VAL A 335 -1.23 -15.88 -13.09
CA VAL A 335 -1.09 -14.83 -12.05
C VAL A 335 -2.18 -14.97 -10.99
N THR A 336 -3.44 -15.20 -11.40
CA THR A 336 -4.55 -15.40 -10.47
C THR A 336 -4.32 -16.61 -9.57
N LEU A 337 -3.88 -17.73 -10.15
CA LEU A 337 -3.59 -18.97 -9.40
C LEU A 337 -2.50 -18.74 -8.35
N ILE A 338 -1.41 -18.06 -8.72
CA ILE A 338 -0.33 -17.74 -7.78
C ILE A 338 -0.85 -16.85 -6.65
N LEU A 339 -1.55 -15.76 -6.96
CA LEU A 339 -2.02 -14.81 -5.94
C LEU A 339 -3.06 -15.45 -5.01
N VAL A 340 -3.98 -16.25 -5.52
CA VAL A 340 -4.94 -17.00 -4.70
C VAL A 340 -4.23 -18.06 -3.87
N GLY A 341 -3.27 -18.79 -4.44
CA GLY A 341 -2.45 -19.75 -3.71
C GLY A 341 -1.68 -19.11 -2.57
N VAL A 342 -1.07 -17.95 -2.80
CA VAL A 342 -0.39 -17.18 -1.76
C VAL A 342 -1.37 -16.67 -0.69
N ALA A 343 -2.56 -16.20 -1.09
CA ALA A 343 -3.58 -15.75 -0.14
C ALA A 343 -4.02 -16.90 0.80
N ILE A 344 -4.26 -18.08 0.25
CA ILE A 344 -4.61 -19.27 1.02
C ILE A 344 -3.44 -19.68 1.93
N THR A 345 -2.22 -19.69 1.40
CA THR A 345 -1.02 -20.04 2.19
C THR A 345 -0.84 -19.07 3.37
N ASN A 346 -0.97 -17.75 3.14
CA ASN A 346 -0.91 -16.76 4.22
C ASN A 346 -2.03 -16.95 5.26
N LEU A 347 -3.23 -17.32 4.82
CA LEU A 347 -4.34 -17.65 5.73
C LEU A 347 -3.98 -18.81 6.66
N LEU A 348 -3.26 -19.80 6.16
CA LEU A 348 -2.89 -21.01 6.90
C LEU A 348 -1.59 -20.89 7.70
N THR A 349 -0.70 -19.95 7.34
CA THR A 349 0.62 -19.83 7.98
C THR A 349 0.72 -18.64 8.93
N LYS A 350 0.01 -17.54 8.67
CA LYS A 350 0.07 -16.32 9.49
C LYS A 350 -1.11 -16.22 10.45
N GLN A 351 -0.99 -16.84 11.61
CA GLN A 351 -2.08 -16.90 12.61
C GLN A 351 -2.59 -15.53 13.03
N LEU A 352 -1.70 -14.62 13.40
CA LEU A 352 -2.08 -13.29 13.87
C LEU A 352 -2.72 -12.46 12.75
N ALA A 353 -2.16 -12.52 11.54
CA ALA A 353 -2.72 -11.87 10.36
C ALA A 353 -4.13 -12.38 10.05
N THR A 354 -4.33 -13.69 10.15
CA THR A 354 -5.61 -14.32 9.87
C THR A 354 -6.67 -13.94 10.87
N ILE A 355 -6.36 -14.00 12.18
CA ILE A 355 -7.31 -13.64 13.24
C ILE A 355 -7.66 -12.16 13.15
N SER A 356 -6.67 -11.28 13.04
CA SER A 356 -6.90 -9.84 12.92
C SER A 356 -7.64 -9.48 11.63
N GLY A 357 -7.26 -10.08 10.50
CA GLY A 357 -7.86 -9.83 9.20
C GLY A 357 -9.33 -10.29 9.13
N ILE A 358 -9.65 -11.50 9.61
CA ILE A 358 -11.03 -12.00 9.67
C ILE A 358 -11.87 -11.14 10.62
N SER A 359 -11.33 -10.80 11.80
CA SER A 359 -12.05 -9.95 12.77
C SER A 359 -12.36 -8.58 12.19
N PHE A 360 -11.38 -7.95 11.54
CA PHE A 360 -11.55 -6.65 10.89
C PHE A 360 -12.55 -6.72 9.72
N THR A 361 -12.42 -7.73 8.86
CA THR A 361 -13.33 -7.93 7.72
C THR A 361 -14.76 -8.16 8.19
N THR A 362 -14.96 -8.97 9.23
CA THR A 362 -16.28 -9.22 9.81
C THR A 362 -16.88 -7.96 10.41
N ALA A 363 -16.07 -7.17 11.16
CA ALA A 363 -16.53 -5.91 11.73
C ALA A 363 -16.98 -4.92 10.65
N PHE A 364 -16.20 -4.77 9.57
CA PHE A 364 -16.57 -3.91 8.43
C PHE A 364 -17.77 -4.44 7.66
N PHE A 365 -17.85 -5.74 7.44
CA PHE A 365 -19.00 -6.35 6.77
C PHE A 365 -20.30 -6.07 7.55
N VAL A 366 -20.28 -6.24 8.87
CA VAL A 366 -21.44 -5.93 9.72
C VAL A 366 -21.75 -4.43 9.66
N LEU A 367 -20.74 -3.57 9.77
CA LEU A 367 -20.91 -2.12 9.71
C LEU A 367 -21.56 -1.69 8.39
N PHE A 368 -21.05 -2.18 7.27
CA PHE A 368 -21.60 -1.85 5.95
C PHE A 368 -22.99 -2.42 5.74
N SER A 369 -23.23 -3.67 6.14
CA SER A 369 -24.56 -4.29 6.02
C SER A 369 -25.61 -3.56 6.86
N VAL A 370 -25.27 -3.13 8.08
CA VAL A 370 -26.13 -2.32 8.93
C VAL A 370 -26.36 -0.93 8.31
N SER A 371 -25.31 -0.29 7.82
CA SER A 371 -25.39 1.01 7.15
C SER A 371 -26.31 0.95 5.93
N GLU A 372 -26.11 -0.05 5.07
CA GLU A 372 -26.95 -0.29 3.88
C GLU A 372 -28.41 -0.54 4.25
N TYR A 373 -28.65 -1.41 5.23
CA TYR A 373 -30.00 -1.69 5.73
C TYR A 373 -30.71 -0.43 6.24
N LEU A 374 -30.01 0.38 7.05
CA LEU A 374 -30.57 1.63 7.59
C LEU A 374 -30.83 2.65 6.47
N THR A 375 -29.92 2.77 5.51
CA THR A 375 -30.05 3.67 4.36
C THR A 375 -31.25 3.26 3.49
N ASN A 376 -31.38 1.98 3.17
CA ASN A 376 -32.50 1.45 2.39
C ASN A 376 -33.83 1.65 3.13
N ARG A 377 -33.87 1.46 4.46
CA ARG A 377 -35.06 1.72 5.27
C ARG A 377 -35.46 3.20 5.31
N LYS A 378 -34.48 4.12 5.38
CA LYS A 378 -34.74 5.58 5.29
C LYS A 378 -35.31 5.95 3.92
N ARG A 379 -34.74 5.42 2.83
CA ARG A 379 -35.18 5.66 1.45
C ARG A 379 -36.58 5.12 1.20
N ALA A 380 -36.89 3.91 1.67
CA ALA A 380 -38.22 3.31 1.57
C ALA A 380 -39.27 4.14 2.30
N ARG A 381 -38.94 4.70 3.49
CA ARG A 381 -39.86 5.57 4.25
C ARG A 381 -40.11 6.92 3.57
N ALA A 382 -39.10 7.43 2.84
CA ALA A 382 -39.18 8.71 2.15
C ALA A 382 -39.81 8.61 0.76
N ASN A 383 -40.31 7.42 0.34
CA ASN A 383 -40.81 7.14 -1.02
C ASN A 383 -39.86 7.59 -2.16
N LEU A 384 -38.58 7.71 -1.85
CA LEU A 384 -37.56 8.00 -2.83
C LEU A 384 -37.24 6.71 -3.58
N GLN A 385 -37.79 6.57 -4.79
CA GLN A 385 -37.36 5.50 -5.70
C GLN A 385 -35.88 5.60 -5.91
N HIS A 386 -35.22 4.48 -5.75
CA HIS A 386 -33.81 4.35 -6.07
C HIS A 386 -33.67 4.42 -7.60
N GLU A 387 -33.54 5.61 -8.13
CA GLU A 387 -32.89 5.71 -9.41
C GLU A 387 -31.43 5.31 -9.16
N HIS A 388 -31.03 4.17 -9.71
CA HIS A 388 -29.64 3.83 -9.97
C HIS A 388 -29.09 4.87 -10.97
N LYS A 389 -28.88 6.12 -10.51
CA LYS A 389 -28.56 7.26 -11.34
C LYS A 389 -27.12 7.37 -11.69
N GLU A 390 -26.29 6.48 -11.23
CA GLU A 390 -24.94 6.38 -11.77
C GLU A 390 -24.67 4.94 -12.19
N LYS A 391 -25.46 4.41 -13.14
CA LYS A 391 -24.83 3.59 -14.15
C LYS A 391 -23.75 4.49 -14.71
N PHE A 392 -22.52 4.24 -14.29
CA PHE A 392 -21.35 4.70 -15.02
C PHE A 392 -21.45 4.06 -16.40
N VAL A 393 -22.25 4.64 -17.24
CA VAL A 393 -22.07 4.52 -18.67
C VAL A 393 -20.73 5.21 -18.86
N LEU A 394 -19.67 4.41 -18.83
CA LEU A 394 -18.43 4.73 -19.53
C LEU A 394 -18.89 4.93 -20.95
N ASP A 395 -19.30 6.16 -21.25
CA ASP A 395 -19.63 6.53 -22.60
C ASP A 395 -18.35 6.35 -23.38
N ARG A 396 -18.29 5.25 -24.15
CA ARG A 396 -17.14 4.95 -25.01
C ARG A 396 -16.96 6.03 -26.09
N LYS A 397 -17.92 6.92 -26.21
CA LYS A 397 -17.85 8.16 -27.00
C LYS A 397 -17.35 9.30 -26.11
N SER A 398 -16.14 9.17 -25.58
CA SER A 398 -15.43 10.30 -24.93
C SER A 398 -14.91 11.34 -25.95
N GLU A 399 -15.17 11.17 -27.20
CA GLU A 399 -15.05 12.21 -28.21
C GLU A 399 -16.45 12.80 -28.39
N LEU A 400 -16.68 13.93 -27.75
CA LEU A 400 -17.69 14.87 -28.22
C LEU A 400 -17.41 15.03 -29.72
N SER A 401 -18.27 14.43 -30.57
CA SER A 401 -18.10 14.57 -32.00
C SER A 401 -18.07 16.08 -32.27
N ALA A 402 -17.06 16.51 -33.00
CA ALA A 402 -16.83 17.91 -33.33
C ALA A 402 -18.12 18.60 -33.85
N ASN A 403 -19.06 17.82 -34.40
CA ASN A 403 -20.37 18.28 -34.88
C ASN A 403 -21.31 18.85 -33.82
N ILE A 404 -21.10 18.61 -32.52
CA ILE A 404 -21.87 19.27 -31.45
C ILE A 404 -21.28 20.67 -31.15
N LEU A 405 -20.04 20.91 -31.53
CA LEU A 405 -19.34 22.19 -31.32
C LEU A 405 -19.59 23.22 -32.45
N ASP A 406 -20.19 22.84 -33.56
CA ASP A 406 -20.42 23.69 -34.74
C ASP A 406 -21.69 24.56 -34.71
N LEU A 407 -22.38 24.55 -33.57
CA LEU A 407 -23.55 25.44 -33.43
C LEU A 407 -23.10 26.85 -32.98
N GLU A 408 -23.06 27.76 -33.91
CA GLU A 408 -22.88 29.23 -33.78
C GLU A 408 -21.47 29.68 -33.31
N PRO A 409 -20.63 30.25 -34.20
CA PRO A 409 -19.26 30.66 -33.90
C PRO A 409 -19.12 31.89 -32.99
N ASP A 410 -20.15 32.67 -32.76
CA ASP A 410 -20.05 33.98 -32.09
C ASP A 410 -20.51 34.03 -30.61
N ARG A 411 -20.81 32.88 -29.98
CA ARG A 411 -21.21 32.88 -28.58
C ARG A 411 -20.09 32.38 -27.65
N THR A 412 -19.86 33.15 -26.56
CA THR A 412 -18.98 32.71 -25.47
C THR A 412 -19.52 31.42 -24.87
N ARG A 413 -18.73 30.32 -24.97
CA ARG A 413 -19.12 29.00 -24.45
C ARG A 413 -18.58 28.85 -23.04
N VAL A 414 -19.45 28.61 -22.07
CA VAL A 414 -19.09 28.30 -20.69
C VAL A 414 -19.37 26.84 -20.44
N LEU A 415 -18.33 26.09 -20.10
CA LEU A 415 -18.46 24.70 -19.68
C LEU A 415 -18.92 24.69 -18.22
N VAL A 416 -20.20 24.46 -17.99
CA VAL A 416 -20.73 24.30 -16.63
C VAL A 416 -20.72 22.82 -16.29
N PRO A 417 -19.91 22.38 -15.33
CA PRO A 417 -19.98 20.99 -14.87
C PRO A 417 -21.28 20.77 -14.10
N VAL A 418 -22.25 20.12 -14.75
CA VAL A 418 -23.52 19.80 -14.13
C VAL A 418 -23.43 18.42 -13.54
N ARG A 419 -23.56 18.32 -12.22
CA ARG A 419 -23.51 17.06 -11.47
C ARG A 419 -24.80 16.24 -11.65
N ASP A 420 -25.93 16.91 -11.85
CA ASP A 420 -27.22 16.30 -12.12
C ASP A 420 -27.92 17.04 -13.26
N PRO A 421 -28.21 16.38 -14.40
CA PRO A 421 -28.86 16.99 -15.53
C PRO A 421 -30.28 17.50 -15.21
N ASN A 422 -30.92 17.05 -14.13
CA ASN A 422 -32.22 17.53 -13.71
C ASN A 422 -32.18 18.89 -12.97
N ASN A 423 -31.01 19.40 -12.64
CA ASN A 423 -30.80 20.72 -12.05
C ASN A 423 -30.57 21.85 -13.09
N LEU A 424 -30.88 21.59 -14.35
CA LEU A 424 -30.76 22.53 -15.46
C LEU A 424 -32.08 23.27 -15.78
N ILE A 425 -33.01 23.38 -14.82
CA ILE A 425 -34.24 24.16 -14.98
C ILE A 425 -34.13 25.49 -14.26
#